data_60b5b16b4b8ab4501b907f311c79d96e
#
_entry.id   60b5b16b4b8ab4501b907f311c79d96e
#
_cell.length_a   1.000
_cell.length_b   1.000
_cell.length_c   1.000
_cell.angle_alpha   90.00
_cell.angle_beta   90.00
_cell.angle_gamma   90.00
#
_symmetry.space_group_name_H-M   'P 1'
#
loop_
_entity.id
_entity.type
_entity.pdbx_description
1 polymer ?
#
loop_
_entity_poly.entity_id
_entity_poly.type
_entity_poly.pdbx_seq_one_letter_code
_entity_poly.pdbx_strand_id
1 'polypeptide(L)'
;MELDSLTGSFLISSSAGDALGGVFRRSVVYIAEHGENGTYGFIVNKVIPRGKQLLAGSLTVKGGVHGLFLGGPVSPRRLCVIFTVNGRVIVSASKLDIEANFTQQNHGRCKFLVGCASWGPGDLYEEIKNHYWHVVPAAEKYIFSDYNFISDLEKEKGLHGPFLIANCGNT
;
A
#
# COMPACT_ATOMS: atom_id res chain seq x y z
N MET A 1 15.35 21.87 -0.62
CA MET A 1 14.06 21.62 0.03
C MET A 1 14.07 20.20 0.53
N GLU A 2 14.33 20.04 1.83
CA GLU A 2 14.15 18.74 2.45
C GLU A 2 12.68 18.38 2.32
N LEU A 3 12.40 17.32 1.59
CA LEU A 3 11.08 16.71 1.66
C LEU A 3 10.95 16.15 3.08
N ASP A 4 9.98 16.65 3.81
CA ASP A 4 9.56 16.01 5.05
C ASP A 4 9.39 14.52 4.78
N SER A 5 9.71 13.69 5.76
CA SER A 5 9.60 12.25 5.60
C SER A 5 8.22 11.85 5.13
N LEU A 6 8.14 11.10 4.03
CA LEU A 6 6.89 10.56 3.50
C LEU A 6 6.42 9.31 4.26
N THR A 7 7.18 8.86 5.26
CA THR A 7 6.78 7.73 6.11
C THR A 7 5.40 7.99 6.72
N GLY A 8 4.51 7.00 6.64
CA GLY A 8 3.14 7.12 7.13
C GLY A 8 2.18 7.81 6.15
N SER A 9 2.59 8.01 4.90
CA SER A 9 1.74 8.55 3.84
C SER A 9 1.18 7.45 2.96
N PHE A 10 0.09 7.78 2.24
CA PHE A 10 -0.35 7.04 1.06
C PHE A 10 0.15 7.70 -0.21
N LEU A 11 0.55 6.88 -1.16
CA LEU A 11 0.67 7.25 -2.57
C LEU A 11 -0.54 6.69 -3.31
N ILE A 12 -1.31 7.57 -3.92
CA ILE A 12 -2.47 7.17 -4.74
C ILE A 12 -2.07 7.37 -6.20
N SER A 13 -2.16 6.32 -7.01
CA SER A 13 -1.85 6.44 -8.43
C SER A 13 -2.78 7.45 -9.11
N SER A 14 -2.19 8.38 -9.85
CA SER A 14 -2.92 9.37 -10.63
C SER A 14 -3.29 8.82 -12.01
N SER A 15 -4.07 9.59 -12.78
CA SER A 15 -4.34 9.25 -14.18
C SER A 15 -3.05 9.11 -15.00
N ALA A 16 -2.05 9.97 -14.76
CA ALA A 16 -0.74 9.88 -15.42
C ALA A 16 0.02 8.63 -14.99
N GLY A 17 -0.02 8.29 -13.69
CA GLY A 17 0.57 7.06 -13.18
C GLY A 17 -0.12 5.81 -13.74
N ASP A 18 -1.44 5.82 -13.79
CA ASP A 18 -2.24 4.72 -14.34
C ASP A 18 -1.94 4.46 -15.83
N ALA A 19 -1.64 5.51 -16.58
CA ALA A 19 -1.28 5.40 -18.00
C ALA A 19 0.02 4.63 -18.23
N LEU A 20 0.91 4.54 -17.23
CA LEU A 20 2.12 3.71 -17.31
C LEU A 20 1.82 2.22 -17.23
N GLY A 21 0.63 1.84 -16.75
CA GLY A 21 0.21 0.44 -16.61
C GLY A 21 0.91 -0.29 -15.47
N GLY A 22 0.89 -1.61 -15.52
CA GLY A 22 1.55 -2.48 -14.55
C GLY A 22 0.83 -2.58 -13.21
N VAL A 23 1.54 -3.13 -12.23
CA VAL A 23 0.99 -3.45 -10.91
C VAL A 23 0.58 -2.21 -10.12
N PHE A 24 1.17 -1.07 -10.40
CA PHE A 24 0.88 0.19 -9.71
C PHE A 24 -0.34 0.93 -10.28
N ARG A 25 -0.91 0.45 -11.38
CA ARG A 25 -2.17 1.01 -11.89
C ARG A 25 -3.27 0.83 -10.86
N ARG A 26 -4.01 1.91 -10.57
CA ARG A 26 -5.10 1.92 -9.58
C ARG A 26 -4.66 1.38 -8.23
N SER A 27 -3.48 1.80 -7.77
CA SER A 27 -2.90 1.35 -6.49
C SER A 27 -2.84 2.47 -5.46
N VAL A 28 -2.95 2.06 -4.20
CA VAL A 28 -2.65 2.85 -3.03
C VAL A 28 -1.48 2.19 -2.31
N VAL A 29 -0.36 2.91 -2.18
CA VAL A 29 0.84 2.41 -1.51
C VAL A 29 0.96 3.08 -0.15
N TYR A 30 1.09 2.29 0.91
CA TYR A 30 1.47 2.77 2.23
C TYR A 30 2.99 2.85 2.32
N ILE A 31 3.53 4.03 2.63
CA ILE A 31 4.97 4.22 2.79
C ILE A 31 5.37 3.86 4.22
N ALA A 32 6.05 2.72 4.36
CA ALA A 32 6.54 2.24 5.64
C ALA A 32 7.84 2.92 6.06
N GLU A 33 8.70 3.26 5.10
CA GLU A 33 9.99 3.90 5.35
C GLU A 33 10.37 4.79 4.17
N HIS A 34 10.84 5.99 4.48
CA HIS A 34 11.34 6.96 3.51
C HIS A 34 12.53 7.70 4.08
N GLY A 35 13.62 7.76 3.33
CA GLY A 35 14.84 8.44 3.76
C GLY A 35 15.87 8.56 2.64
N GLU A 36 17.10 8.90 3.02
CA GLU A 36 18.21 9.13 2.10
C GLU A 36 18.56 7.88 1.28
N ASN A 37 18.31 6.70 1.81
CA ASN A 37 18.60 5.41 1.16
C ASN A 37 17.49 4.90 0.25
N GLY A 38 16.42 5.66 0.09
CA GLY A 38 15.28 5.30 -0.73
C GLY A 38 13.98 5.19 0.03
N THR A 39 12.99 4.55 -0.60
CA THR A 39 11.64 4.42 -0.08
C THR A 39 11.19 2.98 -0.18
N TYR A 40 10.47 2.54 0.85
CA TYR A 40 9.92 1.19 0.95
C TYR A 40 8.47 1.26 1.40
N GLY A 41 7.62 0.50 0.74
CA GLY A 41 6.20 0.51 1.05
C GLY A 41 5.46 -0.71 0.52
N PHE A 42 4.13 -0.68 0.67
CA PHE A 42 3.25 -1.78 0.28
C PHE A 42 2.00 -1.25 -0.39
N ILE A 43 1.62 -1.87 -1.49
CA ILE A 43 0.26 -1.71 -2.03
C ILE A 43 -0.71 -2.30 -1.00
N VAL A 44 -1.72 -1.56 -0.61
CA VAL A 44 -2.64 -1.99 0.46
C VAL A 44 -4.09 -2.16 0.01
N ASN A 45 -4.39 -1.91 -1.26
CA ASN A 45 -5.75 -2.00 -1.81
C ASN A 45 -5.97 -3.13 -2.83
N LYS A 46 -5.00 -3.98 -3.07
CA LYS A 46 -5.13 -5.07 -4.06
C LYS A 46 -5.29 -6.41 -3.39
N VAL A 47 -6.54 -6.86 -3.29
CA VAL A 47 -6.92 -8.13 -2.68
C VAL A 47 -6.47 -9.30 -3.55
N ILE A 48 -5.85 -10.31 -2.95
CA ILE A 48 -5.57 -11.56 -3.64
C ILE A 48 -6.85 -12.42 -3.61
N PRO A 49 -7.31 -12.87 -4.79
CA PRO A 49 -8.56 -13.62 -4.89
C PRO A 49 -8.59 -14.91 -4.07
N ARG A 50 -9.79 -15.35 -3.70
CA ARG A 50 -10.00 -16.66 -3.11
C ARG A 50 -9.46 -17.76 -4.02
N GLY A 51 -8.93 -18.83 -3.41
CA GLY A 51 -8.29 -19.93 -4.14
C GLY A 51 -6.79 -19.77 -4.31
N LYS A 52 -6.26 -18.58 -4.13
CA LYS A 52 -4.81 -18.37 -4.00
C LYS A 52 -4.40 -18.61 -2.56
N GLN A 53 -3.29 -19.29 -2.37
CA GLN A 53 -2.71 -19.52 -1.05
C GLN A 53 -1.21 -19.31 -1.10
N LEU A 54 -0.65 -18.91 0.03
CA LEU A 54 0.79 -18.73 0.22
C LEU A 54 1.22 -19.50 1.46
N LEU A 55 2.29 -20.28 1.33
CA LEU A 55 2.90 -20.99 2.44
C LEU A 55 4.01 -20.12 3.04
N ALA A 56 3.87 -19.76 4.30
CA ALA A 56 4.87 -19.02 5.07
C ALA A 56 5.31 -19.86 6.26
N GLY A 57 6.43 -20.55 6.13
CA GLY A 57 6.84 -21.55 7.12
C GLY A 57 5.83 -22.70 7.20
N SER A 58 5.25 -22.91 8.39
CA SER A 58 4.19 -23.90 8.61
C SER A 58 2.77 -23.35 8.42
N LEU A 59 2.64 -22.05 8.11
CA LEU A 59 1.35 -21.39 7.95
C LEU A 59 0.93 -21.37 6.49
N THR A 60 -0.35 -21.63 6.24
CA THR A 60 -0.98 -21.40 4.94
C THR A 60 -1.90 -20.20 5.03
N VAL A 61 -1.55 -19.11 4.32
CA VAL A 61 -2.36 -17.90 4.23
C VAL A 61 -3.13 -17.93 2.92
N LYS A 62 -4.44 -17.75 3.00
CA LYS A 62 -5.35 -17.85 1.85
C LYS A 62 -5.93 -16.49 1.49
N GLY A 63 -5.95 -16.20 0.20
CA GLY A 63 -6.64 -15.03 -0.32
C GLY A 63 -8.14 -15.07 0.00
N GLY A 64 -8.69 -13.93 0.36
CA GLY A 64 -10.11 -13.77 0.66
C GLY A 64 -10.58 -14.36 1.99
N VAL A 65 -9.73 -15.07 2.71
CA VAL A 65 -10.05 -15.65 4.03
C VAL A 65 -9.25 -14.98 5.14
N HIS A 66 -7.96 -14.77 4.92
CA HIS A 66 -7.05 -14.20 5.91
C HIS A 66 -6.61 -12.76 5.57
N GLY A 67 -7.30 -12.09 4.64
CA GLY A 67 -6.91 -10.73 4.24
C GLY A 67 -5.53 -10.68 3.59
N LEU A 68 -5.26 -11.56 2.62
CA LEU A 68 -4.01 -11.56 1.87
C LEU A 68 -4.10 -10.57 0.71
N PHE A 69 -3.13 -9.67 0.63
CA PHE A 69 -3.05 -8.60 -0.36
C PHE A 69 -1.74 -8.67 -1.13
N LEU A 70 -1.79 -8.23 -2.38
CA LEU A 70 -0.58 -8.01 -3.18
C LEU A 70 0.08 -6.71 -2.73
N GLY A 71 1.23 -6.81 -2.09
CA GLY A 71 1.97 -5.65 -1.55
C GLY A 71 2.89 -4.97 -2.56
N GLY A 72 3.21 -5.62 -3.66
CA GLY A 72 4.04 -5.04 -4.72
C GLY A 72 4.87 -6.06 -5.49
N PRO A 73 5.64 -5.58 -6.49
CA PRO A 73 6.38 -6.44 -7.41
C PRO A 73 7.74 -6.91 -6.87
N VAL A 74 8.27 -6.26 -5.83
CA VAL A 74 9.58 -6.60 -5.26
C VAL A 74 9.43 -7.71 -4.24
N SER A 75 10.35 -8.68 -4.26
CA SER A 75 10.30 -9.86 -3.38
C SER A 75 8.92 -10.55 -3.38
N PRO A 76 8.42 -11.00 -4.53
CA PRO A 76 7.00 -11.37 -4.70
C PRO A 76 6.58 -12.63 -3.93
N ARG A 77 7.50 -13.31 -3.28
CA ARG A 77 7.23 -14.49 -2.43
C ARG A 77 7.37 -14.19 -0.95
N ARG A 78 7.76 -12.96 -0.60
CA ARG A 78 7.94 -12.59 0.80
C ARG A 78 6.60 -12.20 1.40
N LEU A 79 6.23 -12.86 2.48
CA LEU A 79 5.06 -12.51 3.28
C LEU A 79 5.45 -11.54 4.38
N CYS A 80 4.68 -10.46 4.49
CA CYS A 80 4.75 -9.51 5.59
C CYS A 80 3.38 -9.40 6.25
N VAL A 81 3.35 -8.96 7.48
CA VAL A 81 2.13 -8.56 8.17
C VAL A 81 2.21 -7.09 8.56
N ILE A 82 1.14 -6.36 8.32
CA ILE A 82 0.96 -4.99 8.81
C ILE A 82 -0.08 -5.05 9.94
N PHE A 83 0.23 -4.43 11.07
CA PHE A 83 -0.61 -4.44 12.27
C PHE A 83 -0.34 -3.19 13.12
N THR A 84 -1.08 -3.01 14.19
CA THR A 84 -0.88 -1.89 15.10
C THR A 84 -0.44 -2.37 16.48
N VAL A 85 0.47 -1.60 17.07
CA VAL A 85 0.89 -1.75 18.47
C VAL A 85 0.86 -0.37 19.11
N ASN A 86 0.07 -0.21 20.15
CA ASN A 86 -0.07 1.08 20.86
C ASN A 86 -0.35 2.27 19.92
N GLY A 87 -1.22 2.06 18.94
CA GLY A 87 -1.60 3.10 17.96
C GLY A 87 -0.55 3.35 16.87
N ARG A 88 0.52 2.57 16.82
CA ARG A 88 1.55 2.65 15.76
C ARG A 88 1.38 1.54 14.76
N VAL A 89 1.48 1.88 13.49
CA VAL A 89 1.48 0.90 12.39
C VAL A 89 2.87 0.27 12.31
N ILE A 90 2.89 -1.05 12.39
CA ILE A 90 4.10 -1.87 12.32
C ILE A 90 4.01 -2.76 11.09
N VAL A 91 5.10 -2.87 10.35
CA VAL A 91 5.25 -3.85 9.28
C VAL A 91 6.36 -4.82 9.66
N SER A 92 6.09 -6.11 9.60
CA SER A 92 7.05 -7.13 9.98
C SER A 92 7.02 -8.31 9.01
N ALA A 93 8.21 -8.83 8.70
CA ALA A 93 8.38 -10.09 7.98
C ALA A 93 8.85 -11.22 8.93
N SER A 94 8.90 -10.97 10.24
CA SER A 94 9.32 -11.99 11.18
C SER A 94 8.27 -13.09 11.29
N LYS A 95 8.73 -14.34 11.37
CA LYS A 95 7.85 -15.49 11.53
C LYS A 95 7.00 -15.37 12.80
N LEU A 96 7.59 -14.86 13.87
CA LEU A 96 6.91 -14.70 15.16
C LEU A 96 5.73 -13.71 15.05
N ASP A 97 5.92 -12.56 14.42
CA ASP A 97 4.86 -11.57 14.25
C ASP A 97 3.76 -12.06 13.30
N ILE A 98 4.14 -12.74 12.23
CA ILE A 98 3.20 -13.36 11.28
C ILE A 98 2.33 -14.37 12.01
N GLU A 99 2.93 -15.30 12.74
CA GLU A 99 2.21 -16.34 13.49
C GLU A 99 1.33 -15.75 14.58
N ALA A 100 1.82 -14.76 15.32
CA ALA A 100 1.05 -14.10 16.38
C ALA A 100 -0.21 -13.42 15.83
N ASN A 101 -0.10 -12.69 14.72
CA ASN A 101 -1.25 -12.03 14.10
C ASN A 101 -2.21 -13.02 13.43
N PHE A 102 -1.70 -14.13 12.91
CA PHE A 102 -2.51 -15.18 12.31
C PHE A 102 -3.37 -15.91 13.36
N THR A 103 -2.79 -16.26 14.50
CA THR A 103 -3.45 -17.05 15.54
C THR A 103 -4.33 -16.23 16.47
N GLN A 104 -3.95 -15.00 16.79
CA GLN A 104 -4.70 -14.13 17.71
C GLN A 104 -5.92 -13.49 17.06
N GLN A 105 -6.14 -13.72 15.77
CA GLN A 105 -7.25 -13.14 15.02
C GLN A 105 -7.45 -11.65 15.40
N ASN A 106 -6.45 -10.83 15.15
CA ASN A 106 -6.55 -9.38 15.33
C ASN A 106 -7.58 -8.81 14.35
N HIS A 107 -8.84 -9.08 14.65
CA HIS A 107 -10.01 -8.82 13.82
C HIS A 107 -9.98 -7.40 13.22
N GLY A 108 -9.70 -7.31 11.92
CA GLY A 108 -9.71 -6.06 11.19
C GLY A 108 -8.55 -5.11 11.48
N ARG A 109 -7.53 -5.54 12.23
CA ARG A 109 -6.36 -4.71 12.56
C ARG A 109 -5.02 -5.33 12.14
N CYS A 110 -5.06 -6.29 11.27
CA CYS A 110 -3.88 -6.80 10.59
C CYS A 110 -4.20 -7.11 9.14
N LYS A 111 -3.18 -7.08 8.31
CA LYS A 111 -3.26 -7.41 6.89
C LYS A 111 -2.01 -8.16 6.49
N PHE A 112 -2.18 -9.25 5.76
CA PHE A 112 -1.06 -10.00 5.20
C PHE A 112 -0.76 -9.52 3.80
N LEU A 113 0.52 -9.25 3.52
CA LEU A 113 0.99 -8.66 2.28
C LEU A 113 2.06 -9.57 1.66
N VAL A 114 1.91 -9.86 0.39
CA VAL A 114 2.94 -10.58 -0.37
C VAL A 114 3.60 -9.61 -1.35
N GLY A 115 4.94 -9.55 -1.30
CA GLY A 115 5.70 -8.58 -2.06
C GLY A 115 5.65 -7.18 -1.46
N CYS A 116 6.42 -6.28 -2.02
CA CYS A 116 6.52 -4.90 -1.59
C CYS A 116 6.85 -3.96 -2.76
N ALA A 117 6.80 -2.67 -2.50
CA ALA A 117 7.24 -1.60 -3.40
C ALA A 117 8.51 -0.96 -2.85
N SER A 118 9.45 -0.67 -3.73
CA SER A 118 10.75 -0.10 -3.37
C SER A 118 11.19 0.90 -4.43
N TRP A 119 11.71 2.02 -3.99
CA TRP A 119 12.31 3.07 -4.81
C TRP A 119 13.72 3.35 -4.33
N GLY A 120 14.66 3.47 -5.26
CA GLY A 120 16.00 3.94 -4.94
C GLY A 120 16.02 5.40 -4.50
N PRO A 121 17.18 5.90 -4.02
CA PRO A 121 17.30 7.28 -3.60
C PRO A 121 16.86 8.27 -4.69
N GLY A 122 15.88 9.13 -4.38
CA GLY A 122 15.36 10.14 -5.30
C GLY A 122 14.35 9.67 -6.35
N ASP A 123 14.18 8.37 -6.56
CA ASP A 123 13.32 7.85 -7.62
C ASP A 123 11.85 8.20 -7.40
N LEU A 124 11.37 8.04 -6.18
CA LEU A 124 9.98 8.40 -5.85
C LEU A 124 9.73 9.90 -6.02
N TYR A 125 10.71 10.72 -5.67
CA TYR A 125 10.61 12.17 -5.84
C TYR A 125 10.38 12.54 -7.31
N GLU A 126 11.12 11.93 -8.24
CA GLU A 126 10.93 12.15 -9.67
C GLU A 126 9.54 11.69 -10.15
N GLU A 127 9.04 10.59 -9.63
CA GLU A 127 7.69 10.12 -9.96
C GLU A 127 6.60 11.06 -9.44
N ILE A 128 6.76 11.59 -8.23
CA ILE A 128 5.84 12.61 -7.66
C ILE A 128 5.91 13.89 -8.48
N LYS A 129 7.10 14.34 -8.85
CA LYS A 129 7.32 15.51 -9.68
C LYS A 129 6.66 15.39 -11.07
N ASN A 130 6.64 14.18 -11.61
CA ASN A 130 5.96 13.87 -12.87
C ASN A 130 4.44 13.64 -12.70
N HIS A 131 3.90 13.89 -11.51
CA HIS A 131 2.48 13.74 -11.19
C HIS A 131 1.93 12.31 -11.30
N TYR A 132 2.78 11.29 -11.13
CA TYR A 132 2.33 9.90 -11.15
C TYR A 132 1.60 9.48 -9.86
N TRP A 133 1.86 10.19 -8.77
CA TRP A 133 1.30 9.92 -7.45
C TRP A 133 0.69 11.16 -6.83
N HIS A 134 -0.48 10.98 -6.19
CA HIS A 134 -0.99 11.92 -5.19
C HIS A 134 -0.53 11.46 -3.82
N VAL A 135 -0.01 12.37 -3.02
CA VAL A 135 0.47 12.07 -1.66
C VAL A 135 -0.53 12.61 -0.65
N VAL A 136 -1.03 11.74 0.22
CA VAL A 136 -1.95 12.10 1.31
C VAL A 136 -1.55 11.36 2.58
N PRO A 137 -1.89 11.87 3.78
CA PRO A 137 -1.67 11.11 5.02
C PRO A 137 -2.41 9.78 4.99
N ALA A 138 -1.77 8.71 5.46
CA ALA A 138 -2.41 7.42 5.57
C ALA A 138 -3.46 7.43 6.68
N ALA A 139 -4.50 6.61 6.51
CA ALA A 139 -5.56 6.41 7.50
C ALA A 139 -5.71 4.93 7.81
N GLU A 140 -5.72 4.58 9.08
CA GLU A 140 -5.82 3.17 9.52
C GLU A 140 -7.06 2.48 8.97
N LYS A 141 -8.21 3.18 8.91
CA LYS A 141 -9.44 2.61 8.36
C LYS A 141 -9.28 2.05 6.95
N TYR A 142 -8.38 2.64 6.16
CA TYR A 142 -8.07 2.16 4.81
C TYR A 142 -6.96 1.13 4.80
N ILE A 143 -5.91 1.31 5.62
CA ILE A 143 -4.82 0.34 5.72
C ILE A 143 -5.39 -1.07 6.02
N PHE A 144 -6.34 -1.16 6.95
CA PHE A 144 -6.89 -2.43 7.41
C PHE A 144 -8.21 -2.83 6.76
N SER A 145 -8.65 -2.12 5.71
CA SER A 145 -9.84 -2.51 4.96
C SER A 145 -9.61 -3.82 4.19
N ASP A 146 -10.67 -4.59 4.02
CA ASP A 146 -10.64 -5.89 3.35
C ASP A 146 -11.06 -5.85 1.88
N TYR A 147 -11.22 -4.65 1.33
CA TYR A 147 -11.66 -4.42 -0.05
C TYR A 147 -10.75 -3.39 -0.75
N ASN A 148 -10.93 -3.25 -2.06
CA ASN A 148 -10.25 -2.21 -2.83
C ASN A 148 -10.92 -0.85 -2.61
N PHE A 149 -10.34 -0.05 -1.74
CA PHE A 149 -10.89 1.22 -1.28
C PHE A 149 -10.46 2.44 -2.11
N ILE A 150 -9.73 2.26 -3.21
CA ILE A 150 -9.17 3.41 -3.94
C ILE A 150 -10.23 4.43 -4.36
N SER A 151 -11.39 3.97 -4.82
CA SER A 151 -12.48 4.86 -5.24
C SER A 151 -13.03 5.68 -4.07
N ASP A 152 -13.18 5.07 -2.90
CA ASP A 152 -13.64 5.77 -1.71
C ASP A 152 -12.62 6.81 -1.23
N LEU A 153 -11.35 6.47 -1.26
CA LEU A 153 -10.26 7.36 -0.88
C LEU A 153 -10.14 8.53 -1.86
N GLU A 154 -10.21 8.28 -3.16
CA GLU A 154 -10.21 9.33 -4.19
C GLU A 154 -11.38 10.29 -4.00
N LYS A 155 -12.57 9.77 -3.74
CA LYS A 155 -13.76 10.57 -3.48
C LYS A 155 -13.61 11.43 -2.23
N GLU A 156 -13.13 10.85 -1.14
CA GLU A 156 -12.87 11.57 0.12
C GLU A 156 -11.85 12.71 -0.05
N LYS A 157 -10.83 12.51 -0.88
CA LYS A 157 -9.77 13.50 -1.13
C LYS A 157 -10.04 14.40 -2.33
N GLY A 158 -11.17 14.25 -3.01
CA GLY A 158 -11.50 15.04 -4.19
C GLY A 158 -10.63 14.73 -5.42
N LEU A 159 -10.11 13.52 -5.53
CA LEU A 159 -9.18 13.09 -6.58
C LEU A 159 -9.89 12.33 -7.72
N HIS A 160 -11.01 12.84 -8.20
CA HIS A 160 -11.73 12.22 -9.31
C HIS A 160 -11.06 12.55 -10.65
N GLY A 161 -10.63 11.52 -11.38
CA GLY A 161 -9.89 11.67 -12.63
C GLY A 161 -10.49 12.63 -13.66
N PRO A 162 -11.80 12.55 -14.02
CA PRO A 162 -12.40 13.47 -14.98
C PRO A 162 -12.47 14.92 -14.51
N PHE A 163 -12.59 15.15 -13.21
CA PHE A 163 -12.70 16.51 -12.65
C PHE A 163 -11.37 17.26 -12.60
N LEU A 164 -10.26 16.57 -12.44
CA LEU A 164 -8.94 17.18 -12.44
C LEU A 164 -8.58 17.76 -13.81
N ILE A 165 -9.03 17.13 -14.88
CA ILE A 165 -8.81 17.59 -16.25
C ILE A 165 -9.68 18.82 -16.57
N ALA A 166 -10.91 18.86 -16.04
CA ALA A 166 -11.84 19.99 -16.27
C ALA A 166 -11.41 21.26 -15.52
N ASN A 167 -10.79 21.14 -14.36
CA ASN A 167 -10.32 22.26 -13.57
C ASN A 167 -8.97 22.85 -14.04
N CYS A 168 -8.20 22.12 -14.80
CA CYS A 168 -6.96 22.62 -15.40
C CYS A 168 -7.18 23.43 -16.67
N GLY A 169 -8.40 23.49 -17.18
CA GLY A 169 -8.74 24.22 -18.41
C GLY A 169 -9.32 25.62 -18.23
N ASN A 170 -9.47 26.11 -17.00
CA ASN A 170 -10.12 27.38 -16.70
C ASN A 170 -9.30 28.31 -15.79
N THR A 171 -8.03 28.44 -16.06
CA THR A 171 -7.22 29.53 -15.51
C THR A 171 -6.55 30.29 -16.62
#